data_a5561eb0a06827a14880c62c41ba007a
#
_entry.id   a5561eb0a06827a14880c62c41ba007a
#
_cell.length_a   1.000
_cell.length_b   1.000
_cell.length_c   1.000
_cell.angle_alpha   90.00
_cell.angle_beta   90.00
_cell.angle_gamma   90.00
#
_symmetry.space_group_name_H-M   'P 1'
#
loop_
_entity.id
_entity.type
_entity.pdbx_description
1 polymer ?
#
loop_
_entity_poly.entity_id
_entity_poly.type
_entity_poly.pdbx_seq_one_letter_code
_entity_poly.pdbx_strand_id
1 'polypeptide(L)'
;MRHKAIIVLLLLLFPHQLFGQVLREPPTPYHFLRYDDVPADQQSPAWPHDFWAPIKFMPLDIAPGSYVNFGGELRERVEHFSNPFFGLTPQGTTTYDMHRLLLHGDLHIGDTFRTFIQLGNHEVTSHSTSPPTDVDHFDLQQGFADLRASIGENTNVTFRGGRQEMTFGSGRLVDVREGPNIRLSFDGGRVFYESPTLRLDAFGAAPVVPERGVFDDHSDAQQPFPGKAFWGLYGVMPVSLVPGLHVDIYYLGIIRKNAPYDSGVADETRHSVGARFWGRAGAWDYDIEGIFQFGDFGGRDIRAWSVASNTGYTIASVWGQPRLGLQANVASGGGPGRSLKSFNPLFPKFAYSTEASINAPINFIDVYPSVTVQPLKNFAFRVGVDVLWRYSTQDAFYQPPGVPLVSGSANKKRFLGAQSNLQAEWQATAHISVNAAYVHFLTAGFLEAAGAKDIDFLSVWSSYKF
;
A
#
# COMPACT_ATOMS: atom_id res chain seq x y z
N MET A 1 44.04 -27.40 -19.47
CA MET A 1 43.09 -26.31 -19.83
C MET A 1 41.86 -26.45 -18.98
N ARG A 2 41.73 -25.58 -17.95
CA ARG A 2 40.61 -25.62 -17.02
C ARG A 2 39.60 -24.55 -17.46
N HIS A 3 38.44 -24.94 -17.94
CA HIS A 3 37.32 -24.04 -18.18
C HIS A 3 36.73 -23.61 -16.85
N LYS A 4 36.89 -22.35 -16.48
CA LYS A 4 36.12 -21.72 -15.43
C LYS A 4 34.74 -21.38 -16.01
N ALA A 5 33.72 -22.12 -15.59
CA ALA A 5 32.34 -21.71 -15.81
C ALA A 5 32.05 -20.49 -14.92
N ILE A 6 31.77 -19.36 -15.52
CA ILE A 6 31.26 -18.16 -14.86
C ILE A 6 29.76 -18.44 -14.66
N ILE A 7 29.37 -18.78 -13.43
CA ILE A 7 27.98 -18.83 -13.04
C ILE A 7 27.56 -17.35 -12.83
N VAL A 8 26.82 -16.82 -13.79
CA VAL A 8 26.11 -15.55 -13.63
C VAL A 8 24.92 -15.84 -12.73
N LEU A 9 25.04 -15.49 -11.46
CA LEU A 9 23.97 -15.54 -10.47
C LEU A 9 22.95 -14.45 -10.83
N LEU A 10 21.93 -14.79 -11.60
CA LEU A 10 20.73 -13.97 -11.80
C LEU A 10 19.91 -14.04 -10.50
N LEU A 11 20.21 -13.13 -9.58
CA LEU A 11 19.29 -12.77 -8.49
C LEU A 11 18.05 -12.16 -9.13
N LEU A 12 17.02 -12.99 -9.36
CA LEU A 12 15.67 -12.53 -9.63
C LEU A 12 15.11 -11.91 -8.33
N LEU A 13 15.52 -10.68 -8.05
CA LEU A 13 14.80 -9.79 -7.16
C LEU A 13 13.44 -9.56 -7.79
N PHE A 14 12.38 -10.11 -7.21
CA PHE A 14 11.02 -9.75 -7.56
C PHE A 14 10.85 -8.26 -7.20
N PRO A 15 10.76 -7.35 -8.17
CA PRO A 15 10.49 -5.97 -7.83
C PRO A 15 9.07 -5.90 -7.29
N HIS A 16 8.91 -5.65 -6.01
CA HIS A 16 7.65 -5.22 -5.46
C HIS A 16 7.35 -3.85 -6.07
N GLN A 17 6.63 -3.86 -7.20
CA GLN A 17 6.20 -2.62 -7.83
C GLN A 17 5.05 -2.04 -7.04
N LEU A 18 5.38 -1.12 -6.19
CA LEU A 18 4.44 -0.22 -5.54
C LEU A 18 3.76 0.66 -6.60
N PHE A 19 2.47 0.44 -6.78
CA PHE A 19 1.62 1.24 -7.67
C PHE A 19 1.28 2.61 -7.06
N GLY A 20 2.21 3.30 -6.52
CA GLY A 20 2.17 4.70 -6.12
C GLY A 20 3.33 5.47 -6.72
N GLN A 21 4.39 4.76 -7.11
CA GLN A 21 5.59 5.39 -7.66
C GLN A 21 5.43 5.67 -9.15
N VAL A 22 5.71 6.89 -9.53
CA VAL A 22 5.74 7.35 -10.92
C VAL A 22 7.06 6.96 -11.60
N LEU A 23 8.16 6.94 -10.83
CA LEU A 23 9.46 6.46 -11.29
C LEU A 23 9.42 4.95 -11.53
N ARG A 24 9.92 4.51 -12.68
CA ARG A 24 9.95 3.10 -13.07
C ARG A 24 10.96 2.28 -12.30
N GLU A 25 12.10 2.88 -12.01
CA GLU A 25 13.21 2.30 -11.27
C GLU A 25 13.83 3.44 -10.47
N PRO A 26 13.45 3.63 -9.20
CA PRO A 26 14.09 4.64 -8.38
C PRO A 26 15.56 4.28 -8.21
N PRO A 27 16.48 5.20 -8.46
CA PRO A 27 17.91 4.96 -8.25
C PRO A 27 18.26 5.03 -6.75
N THR A 28 17.60 4.21 -5.95
CA THR A 28 17.81 4.10 -4.51
C THR A 28 17.91 2.63 -4.10
N PRO A 29 18.84 2.27 -3.22
CA PRO A 29 18.98 0.93 -2.69
C PRO A 29 17.94 0.63 -1.59
N TYR A 30 17.15 1.63 -1.17
CA TYR A 30 16.22 1.51 -0.05
C TYR A 30 14.86 1.05 -0.52
N HIS A 31 14.41 -0.11 -0.03
CA HIS A 31 13.10 -0.66 -0.33
C HIS A 31 11.98 0.07 0.42
N PHE A 32 10.76 -0.13 -0.04
CA PHE A 32 9.57 0.41 0.62
C PHE A 32 9.34 -0.22 1.99
N LEU A 33 9.40 -1.54 2.06
CA LEU A 33 9.45 -2.27 3.33
C LEU A 33 10.93 -2.38 3.73
N ARG A 34 11.34 -1.62 4.74
CA ARG A 34 12.76 -1.49 5.13
C ARG A 34 13.39 -2.81 5.57
N TYR A 35 12.61 -3.79 5.98
CA TYR A 35 13.13 -5.12 6.25
C TYR A 35 13.48 -5.93 4.99
N ASP A 36 13.11 -5.45 3.80
CA ASP A 36 13.53 -6.01 2.51
C ASP A 36 14.86 -5.37 2.03
N ASP A 37 15.39 -4.36 2.72
CA ASP A 37 16.72 -3.86 2.50
C ASP A 37 17.72 -4.98 2.78
N VAL A 38 18.25 -5.59 1.72
CA VAL A 38 19.34 -6.53 1.86
C VAL A 38 20.62 -5.69 1.95
N PRO A 39 21.36 -5.71 3.07
CA PRO A 39 22.68 -5.15 3.07
C PRO A 39 23.46 -5.96 2.05
N ALA A 40 23.66 -5.38 0.90
CA ALA A 40 24.63 -5.93 -0.01
C ALA A 40 25.91 -6.06 0.79
N ASP A 41 26.54 -7.23 0.76
CA ASP A 41 27.92 -7.30 1.13
C ASP A 41 28.60 -6.09 0.54
N GLN A 42 29.55 -5.48 1.24
CA GLN A 42 30.20 -4.21 0.86
C GLN A 42 30.74 -4.17 -0.59
N GLN A 43 30.49 -5.20 -1.38
CA GLN A 43 30.85 -5.40 -2.77
C GLN A 43 29.73 -5.07 -3.77
N SER A 44 28.48 -4.82 -3.32
CA SER A 44 27.45 -4.39 -4.26
C SER A 44 27.66 -2.93 -4.67
N PRO A 45 27.86 -2.64 -5.97
CA PRO A 45 27.99 -1.27 -6.45
C PRO A 45 26.69 -0.45 -6.30
N ALA A 46 25.59 -1.07 -5.86
CA ALA A 46 24.31 -0.41 -5.63
C ALA A 46 24.23 0.35 -4.30
N TRP A 47 25.08 -0.01 -3.31
CA TRP A 47 25.10 0.68 -2.02
C TRP A 47 26.01 1.91 -2.05
N PRO A 48 25.54 3.06 -1.53
CA PRO A 48 26.40 4.23 -1.38
C PRO A 48 27.58 3.95 -0.44
N HIS A 49 28.80 4.26 -0.90
CA HIS A 49 29.99 4.28 -0.04
C HIS A 49 30.11 5.65 0.61
N ASP A 50 29.23 5.96 1.54
CA ASP A 50 29.08 7.23 2.20
C ASP A 50 29.23 7.13 3.73
N PHE A 51 28.81 8.19 4.44
CA PHE A 51 28.86 8.28 5.89
C PHE A 51 28.12 7.11 6.59
N TRP A 52 27.04 6.58 5.99
CA TRP A 52 26.23 5.53 6.58
C TRP A 52 26.74 4.11 6.31
N ALA A 53 27.64 3.93 5.34
CA ALA A 53 28.14 2.62 4.94
C ALA A 53 28.64 1.76 6.12
N PRO A 54 29.35 2.30 7.12
CA PRO A 54 29.84 1.50 8.25
C PRO A 54 28.78 0.83 9.10
N ILE A 55 27.56 1.39 9.18
CA ILE A 55 26.46 0.82 9.97
C ILE A 55 25.52 -0.08 9.15
N LYS A 56 25.73 -0.17 7.84
CA LYS A 56 24.89 -0.97 6.94
C LYS A 56 25.26 -2.45 6.93
N PHE A 57 26.47 -2.78 7.32
CA PHE A 57 26.89 -4.15 7.49
C PHE A 57 28.00 -4.21 8.54
N MET A 58 27.61 -4.54 9.77
CA MET A 58 28.53 -4.71 10.89
C MET A 58 28.65 -6.19 11.21
N PRO A 59 29.70 -6.88 10.74
CA PRO A 59 29.84 -8.32 10.98
C PRO A 59 29.99 -8.62 12.47
N LEU A 60 29.42 -9.75 12.90
CA LEU A 60 29.43 -10.23 14.27
C LEU A 60 30.12 -11.59 14.34
N ASP A 61 30.97 -11.78 15.35
CA ASP A 61 31.66 -13.06 15.61
C ASP A 61 30.82 -13.98 16.51
N ILE A 62 29.58 -14.27 16.05
CA ILE A 62 28.63 -15.17 16.75
C ILE A 62 28.50 -16.48 15.98
N ALA A 63 28.28 -16.40 14.68
CA ALA A 63 28.18 -17.50 13.75
C ALA A 63 28.58 -17.03 12.35
N PRO A 64 29.02 -17.89 11.43
CA PRO A 64 29.33 -17.50 10.06
C PRO A 64 28.16 -16.78 9.39
N GLY A 65 28.41 -15.62 8.77
CA GLY A 65 27.39 -14.80 8.12
C GLY A 65 26.54 -13.94 9.04
N SER A 66 26.89 -13.85 10.34
CA SER A 66 26.16 -12.99 11.28
C SER A 66 26.56 -11.51 11.12
N TYR A 67 25.57 -10.64 11.17
CA TYR A 67 25.77 -9.19 11.11
C TYR A 67 24.62 -8.42 11.74
N VAL A 68 24.82 -7.15 12.00
CA VAL A 68 23.76 -6.20 12.32
C VAL A 68 23.79 -5.03 11.32
N ASN A 69 22.62 -4.55 10.95
CA ASN A 69 22.39 -3.40 10.08
C ASN A 69 21.55 -2.38 10.83
N PHE A 70 21.88 -1.09 10.68
CA PHE A 70 21.04 0.02 11.17
C PHE A 70 20.62 0.91 10.02
N GLY A 71 19.44 1.47 10.14
CA GLY A 71 18.93 2.42 9.16
C GLY A 71 17.75 3.22 9.68
N GLY A 72 17.27 4.11 8.83
CA GLY A 72 16.15 4.97 9.21
C GLY A 72 15.55 5.72 8.04
N GLU A 73 14.49 6.45 8.35
CA GLU A 73 13.81 7.37 7.46
C GLU A 73 13.38 8.61 8.23
N LEU A 74 13.66 9.79 7.67
CA LEU A 74 13.06 11.05 8.08
C LEU A 74 12.17 11.52 6.93
N ARG A 75 10.88 11.79 7.19
CA ARG A 75 9.93 12.34 6.20
C ARG A 75 9.31 13.62 6.73
N GLU A 76 9.36 14.66 5.93
CA GLU A 76 8.68 15.93 6.13
C GLU A 76 7.63 16.09 5.04
N ARG A 77 6.35 16.29 5.43
CA ARG A 77 5.23 16.40 4.48
C ARG A 77 4.29 17.53 4.86
N VAL A 78 4.10 18.47 3.94
CA VAL A 78 3.12 19.54 4.04
C VAL A 78 1.91 19.17 3.21
N GLU A 79 0.71 19.31 3.79
CA GLU A 79 -0.55 19.14 3.09
C GLU A 79 -1.45 20.37 3.25
N HIS A 80 -2.04 20.77 2.13
CA HIS A 80 -3.13 21.72 2.10
C HIS A 80 -4.40 21.06 1.55
N PHE A 81 -5.48 21.13 2.29
CA PHE A 81 -6.75 20.53 1.92
C PHE A 81 -7.88 21.55 2.02
N SER A 82 -8.44 21.97 0.88
CA SER A 82 -9.65 22.80 0.85
C SER A 82 -10.87 21.87 0.94
N ASN A 83 -11.88 22.29 1.71
CA ASN A 83 -13.13 21.56 1.88
C ASN A 83 -12.95 20.03 2.13
N PRO A 84 -12.13 19.61 3.13
CA PRO A 84 -12.00 18.19 3.45
C PRO A 84 -13.39 17.57 3.64
N PHE A 85 -13.53 16.29 3.24
CA PHE A 85 -14.84 15.62 3.20
C PHE A 85 -15.89 16.37 2.38
N PHE A 86 -15.45 17.06 1.30
CA PHE A 86 -16.32 17.85 0.41
C PHE A 86 -17.05 19.02 1.13
N GLY A 87 -16.54 19.49 2.26
CA GLY A 87 -17.20 20.50 3.08
C GLY A 87 -18.51 20.03 3.71
N LEU A 88 -18.79 18.72 3.74
CA LEU A 88 -19.97 18.11 4.36
C LEU A 88 -19.82 17.90 5.86
N THR A 89 -18.64 18.14 6.41
CA THR A 89 -18.32 18.11 7.84
C THR A 89 -17.95 19.52 8.32
N PRO A 90 -17.97 19.79 9.64
CA PRO A 90 -17.57 21.09 10.18
C PRO A 90 -16.10 21.45 9.98
N GLN A 91 -15.27 20.52 9.50
CA GLN A 91 -13.86 20.72 9.26
C GLN A 91 -13.67 21.71 8.09
N GLY A 92 -13.05 22.86 8.37
CA GLY A 92 -12.72 23.86 7.35
C GLY A 92 -11.46 23.51 6.56
N THR A 93 -11.09 24.39 5.62
CA THR A 93 -9.80 24.32 4.92
C THR A 93 -8.65 24.24 5.94
N THR A 94 -7.71 23.34 5.71
CA THR A 94 -6.61 23.07 6.63
C THR A 94 -5.28 23.00 5.89
N THR A 95 -4.22 23.43 6.56
CA THR A 95 -2.83 23.22 6.15
C THR A 95 -2.09 22.71 7.37
N TYR A 96 -1.33 21.64 7.21
CA TYR A 96 -0.59 21.02 8.31
C TYR A 96 0.68 20.36 7.81
N ASP A 97 1.62 20.16 8.74
CA ASP A 97 2.89 19.53 8.51
C ASP A 97 2.93 18.21 9.28
N MET A 98 3.38 17.15 8.61
CA MET A 98 3.58 15.83 9.19
C MET A 98 5.06 15.49 9.22
N HIS A 99 5.55 15.12 10.40
CA HIS A 99 6.93 14.71 10.65
C HIS A 99 6.96 13.24 11.00
N ARG A 100 7.74 12.43 10.29
CA ARG A 100 7.94 11.01 10.54
C ARG A 100 9.42 10.73 10.72
N LEU A 101 9.79 10.13 11.84
CA LEU A 101 11.10 9.55 12.07
C LEU A 101 10.95 8.05 12.30
N LEU A 102 11.60 7.22 11.50
CA LEU A 102 11.70 5.78 11.68
C LEU A 102 13.16 5.40 11.85
N LEU A 103 13.47 4.61 12.88
CA LEU A 103 14.82 4.07 13.12
C LEU A 103 14.71 2.56 13.27
N HIS A 104 15.60 1.80 12.60
CA HIS A 104 15.57 0.35 12.72
C HIS A 104 16.94 -0.26 12.95
N GLY A 105 16.94 -1.42 13.62
CA GLY A 105 18.04 -2.36 13.71
C GLY A 105 17.58 -3.73 13.19
N ASP A 106 18.46 -4.37 12.44
CA ASP A 106 18.22 -5.66 11.79
C ASP A 106 19.40 -6.60 12.08
N LEU A 107 19.17 -7.57 12.97
CA LEU A 107 20.17 -8.54 13.39
C LEU A 107 19.97 -9.87 12.67
N HIS A 108 21.01 -10.35 12.02
CA HIS A 108 21.08 -11.68 11.41
C HIS A 108 22.08 -12.57 12.15
N ILE A 109 21.69 -13.80 12.49
CA ILE A 109 22.58 -14.82 13.06
C ILE A 109 22.63 -15.99 12.09
N GLY A 110 23.69 -16.02 11.28
CA GLY A 110 23.80 -16.89 10.13
C GLY A 110 22.63 -16.70 9.16
N ASP A 111 22.26 -17.79 8.47
CA ASP A 111 21.13 -17.80 7.52
C ASP A 111 19.80 -18.22 8.15
N THR A 112 19.78 -18.50 9.45
CA THR A 112 18.64 -19.17 10.11
C THR A 112 17.79 -18.22 10.94
N PHE A 113 18.42 -17.32 11.69
CA PHE A 113 17.70 -16.43 12.61
C PHE A 113 17.88 -14.97 12.22
N ARG A 114 16.79 -14.21 12.28
CA ARG A 114 16.77 -12.76 12.10
C ARG A 114 15.84 -12.12 13.12
N THR A 115 16.16 -10.93 13.58
CA THR A 115 15.21 -10.04 14.28
C THR A 115 15.33 -8.64 13.75
N PHE A 116 14.18 -8.03 13.47
CA PHE A 116 14.04 -6.68 12.98
C PHE A 116 13.23 -5.87 13.98
N ILE A 117 13.74 -4.71 14.38
CA ILE A 117 13.07 -3.77 15.28
C ILE A 117 13.10 -2.40 14.63
N GLN A 118 11.92 -1.78 14.51
CA GLN A 118 11.78 -0.40 14.02
C GLN A 118 10.93 0.41 14.98
N LEU A 119 11.47 1.53 15.42
CA LEU A 119 10.79 2.50 16.25
C LEU A 119 10.33 3.68 15.40
N GLY A 120 9.19 4.25 15.73
CA GLY A 120 8.58 5.38 15.04
C GLY A 120 8.30 6.55 15.98
N ASN A 121 8.43 7.76 15.45
CA ASN A 121 7.89 8.99 16.02
C ASN A 121 7.15 9.73 14.93
N HIS A 122 5.89 10.11 15.21
CA HIS A 122 4.98 10.69 14.24
C HIS A 122 4.32 11.93 14.84
N GLU A 123 4.62 13.08 14.28
CA GLU A 123 4.11 14.37 14.78
C GLU A 123 3.36 15.12 13.70
N VAL A 124 2.38 15.91 14.11
CA VAL A 124 1.66 16.83 13.24
C VAL A 124 1.63 18.21 13.86
N THR A 125 2.02 19.21 13.10
CA THR A 125 1.92 20.61 13.50
C THR A 125 0.79 21.32 12.76
N SER A 126 0.28 22.40 13.36
CA SER A 126 -0.72 23.29 12.74
C SER A 126 -2.11 22.66 12.49
N HIS A 127 -2.42 21.49 13.06
CA HIS A 127 -3.73 20.86 12.95
C HIS A 127 -4.45 20.81 14.29
N SER A 128 -5.65 21.37 14.39
CA SER A 128 -6.43 21.38 15.63
C SER A 128 -7.00 20.01 16.03
N THR A 129 -7.19 19.11 15.06
CA THR A 129 -7.74 17.75 15.26
C THR A 129 -7.09 16.80 14.26
N SER A 130 -6.00 16.14 14.65
CA SER A 130 -5.33 15.15 13.80
C SER A 130 -6.05 13.80 13.88
N PRO A 131 -6.17 13.07 12.76
CA PRO A 131 -6.60 11.68 12.78
C PRO A 131 -5.70 10.83 13.69
N PRO A 132 -6.21 9.74 14.30
CA PRO A 132 -5.39 8.83 15.10
C PRO A 132 -4.22 8.20 14.33
N THR A 133 -4.28 8.19 13.00
CA THR A 133 -3.23 7.67 12.12
C THR A 133 -2.09 8.65 11.83
N ASP A 134 -2.09 9.84 12.43
CA ASP A 134 -1.11 10.87 12.10
C ASP A 134 -0.22 11.28 13.27
N VAL A 135 -0.62 11.01 14.51
CA VAL A 135 0.14 11.37 15.72
C VAL A 135 0.35 10.15 16.61
N ASP A 136 1.62 9.86 16.89
CA ASP A 136 2.10 8.85 17.83
C ASP A 136 3.52 9.27 18.25
N HIS A 137 3.68 9.61 19.53
CA HIS A 137 4.90 10.27 19.97
C HIS A 137 6.13 9.38 19.95
N PHE A 138 6.03 8.12 20.27
CA PHE A 138 7.13 7.17 20.13
C PHE A 138 6.67 5.73 20.39
N ASP A 139 6.64 4.89 19.37
CA ASP A 139 6.19 3.51 19.54
C ASP A 139 6.97 2.50 18.69
N LEU A 140 6.66 1.22 18.89
CA LEU A 140 7.15 0.11 18.10
C LEU A 140 6.39 0.04 16.79
N GLN A 141 6.93 0.56 15.71
CA GLN A 141 6.36 0.45 14.37
C GLN A 141 6.40 -0.98 13.85
N GLN A 142 7.53 -1.67 14.05
CA GLN A 142 7.72 -3.08 13.72
C GLN A 142 8.65 -3.75 14.74
N GLY A 143 8.36 -5.03 15.07
CA GLY A 143 9.20 -5.84 15.93
C GLY A 143 8.87 -7.30 15.73
N PHE A 144 9.71 -8.02 14.95
CA PHE A 144 9.50 -9.44 14.64
C PHE A 144 10.79 -10.24 14.65
N ALA A 145 10.62 -11.54 14.76
CA ALA A 145 11.70 -12.51 14.58
C ALA A 145 11.35 -13.50 13.46
N ASP A 146 12.37 -13.89 12.70
CA ASP A 146 12.30 -14.90 11.65
C ASP A 146 13.12 -16.11 12.03
N LEU A 147 12.53 -17.30 11.77
CA LEU A 147 13.23 -18.56 11.71
C LEU A 147 13.18 -19.10 10.29
N ARG A 148 14.31 -19.20 9.63
CA ARG A 148 14.44 -19.62 8.23
C ARG A 148 15.08 -21.00 8.15
N ALA A 149 14.51 -21.86 7.32
CA ALA A 149 15.04 -23.16 6.96
C ALA A 149 15.22 -23.25 5.44
N SER A 150 16.45 -23.52 4.99
CA SER A 150 16.73 -23.87 3.59
C SER A 150 16.38 -25.33 3.36
N ILE A 151 15.46 -25.60 2.44
CA ILE A 151 14.94 -26.95 2.13
C ILE A 151 15.33 -27.44 0.74
N GLY A 152 16.08 -26.63 0.01
CA GLY A 152 16.59 -26.93 -1.33
C GLY A 152 17.45 -25.78 -1.86
N GLU A 153 18.00 -25.93 -3.04
CA GLU A 153 18.76 -24.89 -3.71
C GLU A 153 17.83 -23.69 -4.02
N ASN A 154 18.16 -22.52 -3.45
CA ASN A 154 17.35 -21.30 -3.54
C ASN A 154 15.89 -21.48 -3.08
N THR A 155 15.65 -22.42 -2.17
CA THR A 155 14.31 -22.73 -1.66
C THR A 155 14.30 -22.66 -0.16
N ASN A 156 13.46 -21.78 0.41
CA ASN A 156 13.41 -21.51 1.83
C ASN A 156 11.98 -21.53 2.35
N VAL A 157 11.85 -21.88 3.62
CA VAL A 157 10.64 -21.66 4.42
C VAL A 157 11.03 -20.77 5.58
N THR A 158 10.30 -19.68 5.77
CA THR A 158 10.50 -18.76 6.88
C THR A 158 9.25 -18.69 7.72
N PHE A 159 9.41 -18.80 9.02
CA PHE A 159 8.38 -18.47 10.01
C PHE A 159 8.70 -17.12 10.63
N ARG A 160 7.77 -16.18 10.55
CA ARG A 160 7.86 -14.83 11.14
C ARG A 160 6.81 -14.68 12.22
N GLY A 161 7.18 -14.16 13.39
CA GLY A 161 6.27 -13.82 14.48
C GLY A 161 6.56 -12.45 15.05
N GLY A 162 5.52 -11.65 15.26
CA GLY A 162 5.61 -10.32 15.85
C GLY A 162 4.84 -9.25 15.09
N ARG A 163 5.14 -7.96 15.39
CA ARG A 163 4.58 -6.80 14.71
C ARG A 163 5.31 -6.56 13.41
N GLN A 164 4.57 -6.50 12.30
CA GLN A 164 5.13 -6.40 10.97
C GLN A 164 4.24 -5.58 10.04
N GLU A 165 4.83 -4.87 9.12
CA GLU A 165 4.15 -4.29 7.97
C GLU A 165 3.93 -5.37 6.91
N MET A 166 2.78 -5.33 6.21
CA MET A 166 2.48 -6.25 5.14
C MET A 166 1.89 -5.51 3.94
N THR A 167 2.35 -5.86 2.74
CA THR A 167 1.72 -5.47 1.48
C THR A 167 1.67 -6.67 0.54
N PHE A 168 0.55 -6.83 -0.18
CA PHE A 168 0.36 -7.90 -1.15
C PHE A 168 -0.11 -7.34 -2.49
N GLY A 169 0.44 -7.89 -3.56
CA GLY A 169 0.09 -7.51 -4.92
C GLY A 169 0.33 -6.04 -5.21
N SER A 170 -0.69 -5.33 -5.66
CA SER A 170 -0.65 -3.89 -5.95
C SER A 170 -1.15 -3.01 -4.79
N GLY A 171 -1.31 -3.57 -3.60
CA GLY A 171 -1.81 -2.86 -2.43
C GLY A 171 -3.33 -2.57 -2.45
N ARG A 172 -4.10 -3.22 -3.32
CA ARG A 172 -5.55 -2.97 -3.41
C ARG A 172 -6.33 -3.49 -2.22
N LEU A 173 -5.89 -4.60 -1.61
CA LEU A 173 -6.54 -5.21 -0.45
C LEU A 173 -5.69 -5.16 0.81
N VAL A 174 -4.37 -5.19 0.71
CA VAL A 174 -3.45 -5.16 1.85
C VAL A 174 -2.28 -4.27 1.50
N ASP A 175 -2.14 -3.19 2.26
CA ASP A 175 -1.06 -2.22 2.10
C ASP A 175 -0.72 -1.55 3.44
N VAL A 176 0.48 -1.05 3.55
CA VAL A 176 0.97 -0.32 4.73
C VAL A 176 0.42 1.11 4.83
N ARG A 177 -0.28 1.61 3.81
CA ARG A 177 -0.91 2.94 3.79
C ARG A 177 0.09 4.08 3.99
N GLU A 178 0.97 4.28 3.00
CA GLU A 178 2.03 5.31 3.07
C GLU A 178 1.51 6.75 3.23
N GLY A 179 0.28 7.05 2.78
CA GLY A 179 -0.31 8.39 2.86
C GLY A 179 -0.39 8.97 4.27
N PRO A 180 -1.02 8.30 5.25
CA PRO A 180 -1.03 8.70 6.66
C PRO A 180 0.38 8.82 7.24
N ASN A 181 0.52 9.54 8.36
CA ASN A 181 1.82 9.69 9.00
C ASN A 181 2.31 8.38 9.61
N ILE A 182 1.40 7.62 10.25
CA ILE A 182 1.66 6.29 10.82
C ILE A 182 1.34 5.22 9.76
N ARG A 183 2.29 4.34 9.47
CA ARG A 183 2.11 3.22 8.56
C ARG A 183 1.37 2.08 9.26
N LEU A 184 0.49 1.39 8.54
CA LEU A 184 -0.27 0.27 9.09
C LEU A 184 0.63 -0.94 9.31
N SER A 185 0.67 -1.42 10.54
CA SER A 185 1.31 -2.66 10.95
C SER A 185 0.30 -3.67 11.51
N PHE A 186 0.74 -4.92 11.63
CA PHE A 186 -0.07 -6.05 12.09
C PHE A 186 0.69 -6.86 13.10
N ASP A 187 0.05 -7.21 14.22
CA ASP A 187 0.56 -8.18 15.19
C ASP A 187 0.10 -9.58 14.80
N GLY A 188 1.03 -10.51 14.61
CA GLY A 188 0.67 -11.88 14.23
C GLY A 188 1.81 -12.78 13.78
N GLY A 189 1.42 -13.88 13.18
CA GLY A 189 2.34 -14.88 12.62
C GLY A 189 2.18 -15.01 11.11
N ARG A 190 3.29 -15.24 10.42
CA ARG A 190 3.36 -15.48 8.97
C ARG A 190 4.34 -16.60 8.68
N VAL A 191 3.96 -17.50 7.79
CA VAL A 191 4.85 -18.50 7.21
C VAL A 191 4.93 -18.24 5.72
N PHE A 192 6.13 -18.19 5.16
CA PHE A 192 6.28 -18.01 3.73
C PHE A 192 7.32 -18.96 3.16
N TYR A 193 6.95 -19.55 2.03
CA TYR A 193 7.77 -20.39 1.18
C TYR A 193 8.24 -19.56 -0.01
N GLU A 194 9.52 -19.63 -0.29
CA GLU A 194 10.15 -18.92 -1.41
C GLU A 194 11.02 -19.88 -2.22
N SER A 195 10.75 -19.90 -3.52
CA SER A 195 11.56 -20.60 -4.52
C SER A 195 11.69 -19.75 -5.78
N PRO A 196 12.54 -20.08 -6.75
CA PRO A 196 12.67 -19.31 -7.99
C PRO A 196 11.37 -19.21 -8.82
N THR A 197 10.40 -20.09 -8.59
CA THR A 197 9.17 -20.16 -9.39
C THR A 197 7.89 -19.97 -8.60
N LEU A 198 7.96 -19.89 -7.28
CA LEU A 198 6.78 -19.81 -6.44
C LEU A 198 7.09 -19.11 -5.12
N ARG A 199 6.28 -18.15 -4.76
CA ARG A 199 6.16 -17.62 -3.40
C ARG A 199 4.78 -17.95 -2.85
N LEU A 200 4.71 -18.48 -1.65
CA LEU A 200 3.46 -18.73 -0.91
C LEU A 200 3.56 -18.13 0.47
N ASP A 201 2.58 -17.36 0.86
CA ASP A 201 2.45 -16.77 2.17
C ASP A 201 1.18 -17.27 2.85
N ALA A 202 1.27 -17.67 4.12
CA ALA A 202 0.14 -17.98 4.99
C ALA A 202 0.29 -17.17 6.27
N PHE A 203 -0.76 -16.46 6.71
CA PHE A 203 -0.68 -15.61 7.88
C PHE A 203 -1.97 -15.54 8.67
N GLY A 204 -1.84 -15.18 9.95
CA GLY A 204 -2.92 -14.80 10.85
C GLY A 204 -2.46 -13.63 11.71
N ALA A 205 -3.21 -12.53 11.70
CA ALA A 205 -2.81 -11.29 12.32
C ALA A 205 -4.00 -10.41 12.73
N ALA A 206 -3.74 -9.38 13.50
CA ALA A 206 -4.67 -8.29 13.77
C ALA A 206 -3.97 -6.96 13.48
N PRO A 207 -4.69 -5.94 12.95
CA PRO A 207 -4.10 -4.62 12.76
C PRO A 207 -3.74 -3.99 14.09
N VAL A 208 -2.67 -3.21 14.11
CA VAL A 208 -2.29 -2.38 15.25
C VAL A 208 -3.17 -1.13 15.26
N VAL A 209 -3.62 -0.77 16.45
CA VAL A 209 -4.34 0.48 16.73
C VAL A 209 -3.34 1.46 17.30
N PRO A 210 -2.98 2.53 16.56
CA PRO A 210 -2.07 3.53 17.08
C PRO A 210 -2.74 4.38 18.16
N GLU A 211 -2.01 4.65 19.21
CA GLU A 211 -2.35 5.59 20.28
C GLU A 211 -1.39 6.79 20.22
N ARG A 212 -1.60 7.80 21.05
CA ARG A 212 -0.80 9.04 20.99
C ARG A 212 0.38 9.08 21.96
N GLY A 213 0.52 8.08 22.80
CA GLY A 213 1.48 8.08 23.89
C GLY A 213 2.85 7.56 23.51
N VAL A 214 3.44 6.79 24.41
CA VAL A 214 4.77 6.20 24.26
C VAL A 214 4.67 4.73 24.62
N PHE A 215 4.92 3.84 23.67
CA PHE A 215 4.78 2.38 23.80
C PHE A 215 3.39 1.97 24.31
N ASP A 216 2.34 2.60 23.79
CA ASP A 216 0.95 2.30 24.14
C ASP A 216 0.10 1.77 22.97
N ASP A 217 0.69 1.62 21.80
CA ASP A 217 0.08 0.96 20.65
C ASP A 217 -0.27 -0.49 20.96
N HIS A 218 -1.50 -0.88 20.63
CA HIS A 218 -1.99 -2.21 20.94
C HIS A 218 -2.59 -2.92 19.72
N SER A 219 -2.62 -4.25 19.80
CA SER A 219 -3.30 -5.05 18.80
C SER A 219 -4.82 -4.93 18.91
N ASP A 220 -5.54 -4.77 17.81
CA ASP A 220 -7.01 -4.81 17.78
C ASP A 220 -7.58 -6.17 18.28
N ALA A 221 -6.72 -7.20 18.39
CA ALA A 221 -7.07 -8.48 19.02
C ALA A 221 -7.12 -8.47 20.56
N GLN A 222 -6.57 -7.47 21.23
CA GLN A 222 -6.48 -7.42 22.71
C GLN A 222 -7.78 -6.98 23.41
N GLN A 223 -8.74 -6.48 22.69
CA GLN A 223 -10.08 -6.20 23.25
C GLN A 223 -10.75 -7.51 23.68
N PRO A 224 -11.64 -7.54 24.71
CA PRO A 224 -12.29 -8.78 25.16
C PRO A 224 -13.01 -9.54 24.03
N PHE A 225 -13.22 -8.90 22.90
CA PHE A 225 -13.54 -9.51 21.62
C PHE A 225 -12.70 -8.80 20.56
N PRO A 226 -11.94 -9.50 19.69
CA PRO A 226 -11.12 -8.87 18.69
C PRO A 226 -11.98 -7.94 17.83
N GLY A 227 -11.64 -6.65 17.79
CA GLY A 227 -12.30 -5.69 16.92
C GLY A 227 -12.12 -6.08 15.46
N LYS A 228 -10.90 -6.53 15.12
CA LYS A 228 -10.56 -7.10 13.81
C LYS A 228 -9.60 -8.28 13.96
N ALA A 229 -9.85 -9.33 13.18
CA ALA A 229 -8.90 -10.42 12.95
C ALA A 229 -8.76 -10.61 11.43
N PHE A 230 -7.55 -10.85 10.97
CA PHE A 230 -7.22 -10.93 9.55
C PHE A 230 -6.32 -12.12 9.28
N TRP A 231 -6.63 -12.92 8.26
CA TRP A 231 -5.83 -14.08 7.87
C TRP A 231 -5.87 -14.30 6.37
N GLY A 232 -4.93 -15.06 5.86
CA GLY A 232 -4.91 -15.33 4.42
C GLY A 232 -3.87 -16.32 3.96
N LEU A 233 -4.06 -16.67 2.69
CA LEU A 233 -3.12 -17.39 1.85
C LEU A 233 -2.89 -16.56 0.60
N TYR A 234 -1.63 -16.34 0.20
CA TYR A 234 -1.27 -15.54 -0.97
C TYR A 234 -0.16 -16.24 -1.75
N GLY A 235 -0.41 -16.54 -3.01
CA GLY A 235 0.54 -17.21 -3.90
C GLY A 235 0.90 -16.31 -5.09
N VAL A 236 2.19 -16.24 -5.42
CA VAL A 236 2.72 -15.50 -6.58
C VAL A 236 3.57 -16.46 -7.42
N MET A 237 3.30 -16.51 -8.72
CA MET A 237 4.07 -17.36 -9.63
C MET A 237 4.24 -16.72 -11.02
N PRO A 238 5.41 -16.88 -11.67
CA PRO A 238 5.57 -16.58 -13.08
C PRO A 238 4.86 -17.64 -13.93
N VAL A 239 4.30 -17.24 -15.06
CA VAL A 239 3.69 -18.16 -16.02
C VAL A 239 4.71 -18.49 -17.11
N SER A 240 5.31 -19.67 -17.06
CA SER A 240 6.40 -20.07 -17.96
C SER A 240 6.02 -20.05 -19.44
N LEU A 241 4.73 -20.25 -19.78
CA LEU A 241 4.23 -20.25 -21.15
C LEU A 241 4.11 -18.83 -21.75
N VAL A 242 4.06 -17.78 -20.92
CA VAL A 242 3.92 -16.40 -21.36
C VAL A 242 5.00 -15.55 -20.69
N PRO A 243 6.12 -15.29 -21.38
CA PRO A 243 7.21 -14.51 -20.83
C PRO A 243 6.74 -13.15 -20.30
N GLY A 244 7.15 -12.82 -19.08
CA GLY A 244 6.80 -11.57 -18.42
C GLY A 244 5.40 -11.52 -17.77
N LEU A 245 4.62 -12.60 -17.84
CA LEU A 245 3.35 -12.74 -17.10
C LEU A 245 3.59 -13.36 -15.74
N HIS A 246 3.02 -12.74 -14.72
CA HIS A 246 2.90 -13.29 -13.36
C HIS A 246 1.44 -13.43 -13.00
N VAL A 247 1.15 -14.38 -12.12
CA VAL A 247 -0.20 -14.60 -11.56
C VAL A 247 -0.12 -14.64 -10.06
N ASP A 248 -0.96 -13.87 -9.41
CA ASP A 248 -1.23 -13.98 -7.98
C ASP A 248 -2.58 -14.66 -7.80
N ILE A 249 -2.68 -15.59 -6.85
CA ILE A 249 -3.93 -16.22 -6.43
C ILE A 249 -3.98 -16.16 -4.91
N TYR A 250 -5.11 -15.74 -4.36
CA TYR A 250 -5.21 -15.57 -2.93
C TYR A 250 -6.59 -15.84 -2.35
N TYR A 251 -6.57 -16.13 -1.06
CA TYR A 251 -7.71 -16.15 -0.16
C TYR A 251 -7.40 -15.28 1.05
N LEU A 252 -8.29 -14.34 1.38
CA LEU A 252 -8.17 -13.45 2.54
C LEU A 252 -9.47 -13.50 3.35
N GLY A 253 -9.35 -13.57 4.66
CA GLY A 253 -10.47 -13.56 5.59
C GLY A 253 -10.35 -12.44 6.62
N ILE A 254 -11.46 -11.80 6.97
CA ILE A 254 -11.52 -10.78 8.01
C ILE A 254 -12.77 -10.93 8.88
N ILE A 255 -12.61 -10.70 10.17
CA ILE A 255 -13.69 -10.44 11.11
C ILE A 255 -13.61 -8.97 11.50
N ARG A 256 -14.75 -8.27 11.51
CA ARG A 256 -14.88 -6.90 12.01
C ARG A 256 -16.10 -6.78 12.91
N LYS A 257 -15.94 -6.17 14.06
CA LYS A 257 -17.05 -5.78 14.92
C LYS A 257 -17.61 -4.43 14.47
N ASN A 258 -18.94 -4.29 14.54
CA ASN A 258 -19.65 -3.04 14.25
C ASN A 258 -19.23 -2.40 12.89
N ALA A 259 -19.11 -3.22 11.84
CA ALA A 259 -18.72 -2.74 10.52
C ALA A 259 -19.81 -1.81 9.93
N PRO A 260 -19.47 -0.56 9.55
CA PRO A 260 -20.46 0.38 9.04
C PRO A 260 -20.62 0.26 7.53
N TYR A 261 -21.88 0.20 7.08
CA TYR A 261 -22.30 0.35 5.68
C TYR A 261 -23.55 1.23 5.61
N ASP A 262 -23.89 1.75 4.43
CA ASP A 262 -25.13 2.53 4.24
C ASP A 262 -26.38 1.73 4.62
N SER A 263 -26.30 0.40 4.49
CA SER A 263 -27.37 -0.54 4.86
C SER A 263 -27.42 -0.88 6.36
N GLY A 264 -26.61 -0.24 7.21
CA GLY A 264 -26.56 -0.40 8.66
C GLY A 264 -25.19 -0.79 9.21
N VAL A 265 -25.14 -0.98 10.52
CA VAL A 265 -23.95 -1.40 11.29
C VAL A 265 -24.19 -2.80 11.84
N ALA A 266 -23.25 -3.73 11.63
CA ALA A 266 -23.32 -5.08 12.16
C ALA A 266 -21.91 -5.73 12.22
N ASP A 267 -21.82 -6.86 12.91
CA ASP A 267 -20.64 -7.71 12.86
C ASP A 267 -20.50 -8.33 11.47
N GLU A 268 -19.27 -8.43 11.01
CA GLU A 268 -18.92 -8.92 9.69
C GLU A 268 -17.90 -10.05 9.78
N THR A 269 -18.17 -11.16 9.11
CA THR A 269 -17.18 -12.18 8.74
C THR A 269 -17.15 -12.25 7.24
N ARG A 270 -16.05 -11.83 6.63
CA ARG A 270 -15.91 -11.75 5.18
C ARG A 270 -14.73 -12.56 4.69
N HIS A 271 -14.96 -13.28 3.61
CA HIS A 271 -13.97 -14.02 2.85
C HIS A 271 -13.82 -13.40 1.47
N SER A 272 -12.58 -13.30 0.99
CA SER A 272 -12.25 -12.78 -0.33
C SER A 272 -11.40 -13.79 -1.07
N VAL A 273 -11.78 -14.14 -2.29
CA VAL A 273 -10.93 -14.90 -3.22
C VAL A 273 -10.62 -14.02 -4.41
N GLY A 274 -9.40 -14.03 -4.87
CA GLY A 274 -9.00 -13.19 -5.99
C GLY A 274 -7.86 -13.79 -6.81
N ALA A 275 -7.77 -13.28 -8.03
CA ALA A 275 -6.67 -13.54 -8.94
C ALA A 275 -6.22 -12.24 -9.60
N ARG A 276 -4.92 -12.07 -9.74
CA ARG A 276 -4.27 -10.93 -10.37
C ARG A 276 -3.32 -11.42 -11.45
N PHE A 277 -3.40 -10.81 -12.62
CA PHE A 277 -2.55 -11.05 -13.78
C PHE A 277 -1.76 -9.76 -14.04
N TRP A 278 -0.45 -9.84 -13.98
CA TRP A 278 0.38 -8.65 -14.10
C TRP A 278 1.71 -8.95 -14.79
N GLY A 279 2.29 -7.92 -15.41
CA GLY A 279 3.56 -8.05 -16.06
C GLY A 279 3.82 -7.05 -17.17
N ARG A 280 4.77 -7.41 -18.04
CA ARG A 280 5.18 -6.60 -19.20
C ARG A 280 5.29 -7.47 -20.44
N ALA A 281 4.80 -6.93 -21.57
CA ALA A 281 4.89 -7.54 -22.89
C ALA A 281 5.34 -6.48 -23.91
N GLY A 282 6.63 -6.41 -24.20
CA GLY A 282 7.21 -5.36 -25.04
C GLY A 282 7.02 -3.97 -24.42
N ALA A 283 6.33 -3.09 -25.14
CA ALA A 283 6.03 -1.73 -24.69
C ALA A 283 4.81 -1.64 -23.74
N TRP A 284 4.06 -2.71 -23.59
CA TRP A 284 2.91 -2.81 -22.71
C TRP A 284 3.30 -3.25 -21.31
N ASP A 285 2.70 -2.64 -20.31
CA ASP A 285 2.60 -3.15 -18.95
C ASP A 285 1.12 -3.27 -18.55
N TYR A 286 0.81 -4.23 -17.71
CA TYR A 286 -0.57 -4.52 -17.32
C TYR A 286 -0.65 -5.10 -15.91
N ASP A 287 -1.77 -4.81 -15.26
CA ASP A 287 -2.15 -5.30 -13.95
C ASP A 287 -3.67 -5.38 -13.88
N ILE A 288 -4.20 -6.58 -13.89
CA ILE A 288 -5.64 -6.85 -13.92
C ILE A 288 -5.96 -7.77 -12.77
N GLU A 289 -6.91 -7.38 -11.92
CA GLU A 289 -7.29 -8.13 -10.72
C GLU A 289 -8.80 -8.28 -10.61
N GLY A 290 -9.25 -9.49 -10.36
CA GLY A 290 -10.63 -9.82 -10.08
C GLY A 290 -10.79 -10.38 -8.67
N ILE A 291 -11.80 -9.93 -7.93
CA ILE A 291 -12.04 -10.27 -6.52
C ILE A 291 -13.50 -10.59 -6.32
N PHE A 292 -13.79 -11.70 -5.64
CA PHE A 292 -15.11 -12.06 -5.17
C PHE A 292 -15.14 -12.18 -3.65
N GLN A 293 -16.20 -11.66 -3.02
CA GLN A 293 -16.35 -11.64 -1.56
C GLN A 293 -17.68 -12.28 -1.14
N PHE A 294 -17.62 -13.10 -0.09
CA PHE A 294 -18.74 -13.81 0.50
C PHE A 294 -18.59 -13.89 2.04
N GLY A 295 -19.64 -14.27 2.73
CA GLY A 295 -19.64 -14.40 4.20
C GLY A 295 -20.95 -13.91 4.81
N ASP A 296 -20.86 -13.40 6.05
CA ASP A 296 -21.99 -12.94 6.85
C ASP A 296 -21.81 -11.49 7.30
N PHE A 297 -22.91 -10.75 7.32
CA PHE A 297 -23.02 -9.42 7.87
C PHE A 297 -24.31 -9.31 8.68
N GLY A 298 -24.24 -9.54 9.99
CA GLY A 298 -25.39 -9.47 10.87
C GLY A 298 -26.53 -10.40 10.48
N GLY A 299 -26.21 -11.63 10.04
CA GLY A 299 -27.19 -12.63 9.58
C GLY A 299 -27.61 -12.46 8.11
N ARG A 300 -26.99 -11.56 7.35
CA ARG A 300 -27.20 -11.39 5.91
C ARG A 300 -26.01 -11.91 5.13
N ASP A 301 -26.24 -12.64 4.05
CA ASP A 301 -25.17 -13.07 3.14
C ASP A 301 -24.39 -11.88 2.58
N ILE A 302 -23.08 -12.00 2.47
CA ILE A 302 -22.23 -11.10 1.69
C ILE A 302 -22.11 -11.65 0.26
N ARG A 303 -22.33 -10.79 -0.74
CA ARG A 303 -22.15 -11.10 -2.17
C ARG A 303 -21.60 -9.87 -2.89
N ALA A 304 -20.31 -9.67 -2.81
CA ALA A 304 -19.65 -8.48 -3.36
C ALA A 304 -18.50 -8.87 -4.30
N TRP A 305 -18.08 -7.95 -5.13
CA TRP A 305 -17.01 -8.20 -6.08
C TRP A 305 -16.34 -6.91 -6.54
N SER A 306 -15.13 -7.02 -7.07
CA SER A 306 -14.42 -5.93 -7.72
C SER A 306 -13.62 -6.45 -8.90
N VAL A 307 -13.48 -5.62 -9.93
CA VAL A 307 -12.52 -5.80 -11.02
C VAL A 307 -11.72 -4.50 -11.12
N ALA A 308 -10.42 -4.62 -11.17
CA ALA A 308 -9.50 -3.49 -11.26
C ALA A 308 -8.47 -3.74 -12.36
N SER A 309 -8.10 -2.70 -13.09
CA SER A 309 -7.05 -2.77 -14.10
C SER A 309 -6.20 -1.51 -14.12
N ASN A 310 -4.93 -1.67 -14.42
CA ASN A 310 -4.01 -0.60 -14.77
C ASN A 310 -3.14 -1.10 -15.93
N THR A 311 -3.31 -0.52 -17.11
CA THR A 311 -2.59 -0.89 -18.31
C THR A 311 -1.89 0.32 -18.89
N GLY A 312 -0.70 0.14 -19.41
CA GLY A 312 0.08 1.22 -19.99
C GLY A 312 0.84 0.82 -21.25
N TYR A 313 1.06 1.79 -22.10
CA TYR A 313 1.91 1.67 -23.29
C TYR A 313 3.01 2.73 -23.25
N THR A 314 4.26 2.28 -23.31
CA THR A 314 5.43 3.18 -23.28
C THR A 314 5.97 3.42 -24.66
N ILE A 315 6.12 4.70 -25.04
CA ILE A 315 6.71 5.12 -26.32
C ILE A 315 8.20 5.38 -26.08
N ALA A 316 9.01 4.34 -26.08
CA ALA A 316 10.43 4.41 -25.74
C ALA A 316 11.28 5.27 -26.71
N SER A 317 10.82 5.49 -27.95
CA SER A 317 11.50 6.30 -28.97
C SER A 317 11.32 7.82 -28.80
N VAL A 318 10.40 8.25 -27.95
CA VAL A 318 10.10 9.67 -27.69
C VAL A 318 10.85 10.14 -26.43
N TRP A 319 11.32 11.40 -26.46
CA TRP A 319 11.96 12.01 -25.30
C TRP A 319 11.05 11.93 -24.06
N GLY A 320 11.64 11.62 -22.90
CA GLY A 320 10.89 11.40 -21.67
C GLY A 320 10.11 10.09 -21.63
N GLN A 321 10.22 9.25 -22.67
CA GLN A 321 9.61 7.92 -22.76
C GLN A 321 8.15 7.89 -22.25
N PRO A 322 7.24 8.69 -22.83
CA PRO A 322 5.89 8.82 -22.30
C PRO A 322 5.18 7.46 -22.22
N ARG A 323 4.61 7.20 -21.05
CA ARG A 323 3.69 6.08 -20.82
C ARG A 323 2.27 6.59 -20.87
N LEU A 324 1.50 6.12 -21.83
CA LEU A 324 0.06 6.32 -21.88
C LEU A 324 -0.59 5.26 -20.98
N GLY A 325 -1.20 5.68 -19.89
CA GLY A 325 -1.81 4.82 -18.90
C GLY A 325 -3.32 4.89 -18.90
N LEU A 326 -3.97 3.76 -18.64
CA LEU A 326 -5.40 3.68 -18.38
C LEU A 326 -5.61 2.80 -17.13
N GLN A 327 -6.11 3.41 -16.05
CA GLN A 327 -6.68 2.68 -14.93
C GLN A 327 -8.19 2.68 -15.06
N ALA A 328 -8.81 1.52 -14.82
CA ALA A 328 -10.27 1.40 -14.80
C ALA A 328 -10.66 0.37 -13.75
N ASN A 329 -11.56 0.76 -12.86
CA ASN A 329 -11.97 -0.08 -11.75
C ASN A 329 -13.49 -0.08 -11.60
N VAL A 330 -14.00 -1.18 -11.05
CA VAL A 330 -15.38 -1.29 -10.61
C VAL A 330 -15.44 -2.09 -9.31
N ALA A 331 -16.10 -1.55 -8.31
CA ALA A 331 -16.40 -2.27 -7.07
C ALA A 331 -17.89 -2.22 -6.79
N SER A 332 -18.47 -3.37 -6.48
CA SER A 332 -19.89 -3.55 -6.25
C SER A 332 -20.39 -2.74 -5.05
N GLY A 333 -21.66 -2.39 -5.10
CA GLY A 333 -22.43 -1.77 -4.03
C GLY A 333 -23.89 -2.19 -4.13
N GLY A 334 -24.67 -1.89 -3.11
CA GLY A 334 -26.11 -2.16 -3.14
C GLY A 334 -26.81 -1.67 -1.88
N GLY A 335 -28.07 -1.28 -2.04
CA GLY A 335 -28.90 -0.82 -0.95
C GLY A 335 -29.36 -1.93 0.00
N PRO A 336 -30.27 -1.59 0.93
CA PRO A 336 -30.87 -2.54 1.86
C PRO A 336 -31.48 -3.75 1.14
N GLY A 337 -31.28 -4.95 1.69
CA GLY A 337 -31.79 -6.20 1.09
C GLY A 337 -31.33 -7.43 1.86
N ARG A 338 -31.62 -8.62 1.27
CA ARG A 338 -31.24 -9.90 1.88
C ARG A 338 -29.75 -10.18 1.90
N SER A 339 -28.97 -9.50 1.08
CA SER A 339 -27.50 -9.64 1.04
C SER A 339 -26.82 -8.28 1.01
N LEU A 340 -25.66 -8.19 1.67
CA LEU A 340 -24.74 -7.06 1.57
C LEU A 340 -23.96 -7.19 0.26
N LYS A 341 -24.07 -6.20 -0.63
CA LYS A 341 -23.39 -6.17 -1.94
C LYS A 341 -22.23 -5.17 -1.99
N SER A 342 -22.05 -4.39 -0.93
CA SER A 342 -20.96 -3.42 -0.84
C SER A 342 -19.63 -4.15 -0.68
N PHE A 343 -18.72 -3.89 -1.62
CA PHE A 343 -17.36 -4.41 -1.58
C PHE A 343 -16.61 -3.84 -0.36
N ASN A 344 -15.71 -4.62 0.20
CA ASN A 344 -14.81 -4.19 1.25
C ASN A 344 -13.37 -4.31 0.77
N PRO A 345 -12.64 -3.21 0.61
CA PRO A 345 -11.24 -3.25 0.18
C PRO A 345 -10.26 -3.71 1.27
N LEU A 346 -10.73 -4.15 2.45
CA LEU A 346 -9.95 -4.60 3.61
C LEU A 346 -8.99 -3.51 4.12
N PHE A 347 -7.73 -3.56 3.77
CA PHE A 347 -6.66 -2.63 4.17
C PHE A 347 -5.99 -2.02 2.93
N PRO A 348 -6.72 -1.32 2.05
CA PRO A 348 -6.19 -0.83 0.79
C PRO A 348 -5.16 0.28 1.02
N LYS A 349 -4.30 0.50 0.03
CA LYS A 349 -3.54 1.75 -0.05
C LYS A 349 -4.50 2.95 -0.09
N PHE A 350 -4.21 4.00 0.64
CA PHE A 350 -5.09 5.17 0.65
C PHE A 350 -5.03 5.93 -0.67
N ALA A 351 -3.86 6.14 -1.24
CA ALA A 351 -3.69 6.68 -2.58
C ALA A 351 -4.15 5.68 -3.67
N TYR A 352 -5.41 5.23 -3.59
CA TYR A 352 -5.94 4.23 -4.53
C TYR A 352 -5.98 4.77 -5.96
N SER A 353 -6.50 5.97 -6.15
CA SER A 353 -6.50 6.70 -7.42
C SER A 353 -5.52 7.87 -7.39
N THR A 354 -5.55 8.70 -6.34
CA THR A 354 -4.73 9.91 -6.18
C THR A 354 -4.25 10.07 -4.74
N GLU A 355 -3.23 10.90 -4.53
CA GLU A 355 -2.67 11.21 -3.20
C GLU A 355 -3.68 11.87 -2.25
N ALA A 356 -4.71 12.52 -2.76
CA ALA A 356 -5.75 13.16 -1.93
C ALA A 356 -6.62 12.15 -1.16
N SER A 357 -6.64 10.89 -1.54
CA SER A 357 -7.35 9.80 -0.84
C SER A 357 -8.82 10.12 -0.50
N ILE A 358 -9.56 10.73 -1.41
CA ILE A 358 -10.90 11.28 -1.14
C ILE A 358 -12.04 10.27 -1.23
N ASN A 359 -11.81 9.12 -1.86
CA ASN A 359 -12.80 8.06 -2.01
C ASN A 359 -12.24 6.67 -1.66
N ALA A 360 -13.06 5.87 -0.98
CA ALA A 360 -12.76 4.45 -0.83
C ALA A 360 -13.27 3.67 -2.06
N PRO A 361 -12.58 2.59 -2.48
CA PRO A 361 -12.99 1.77 -3.62
C PRO A 361 -14.18 0.86 -3.26
N ILE A 362 -15.31 1.46 -2.88
CA ILE A 362 -16.57 0.83 -2.48
C ILE A 362 -17.71 1.46 -3.27
N ASN A 363 -18.57 0.66 -3.87
CA ASN A 363 -19.70 1.18 -4.65
C ASN A 363 -19.28 2.20 -5.70
N PHE A 364 -18.21 1.95 -6.43
CA PHE A 364 -17.66 2.92 -7.36
C PHE A 364 -17.31 2.31 -8.71
N ILE A 365 -17.25 3.16 -9.71
CA ILE A 365 -16.67 2.94 -11.04
C ILE A 365 -15.75 4.13 -11.28
N ASP A 366 -14.54 3.88 -11.77
CA ASP A 366 -13.65 4.95 -12.23
C ASP A 366 -13.00 4.61 -13.57
N VAL A 367 -12.65 5.65 -14.29
CA VAL A 367 -11.82 5.58 -15.50
C VAL A 367 -10.80 6.71 -15.44
N TYR A 368 -9.53 6.34 -15.37
CA TYR A 368 -8.41 7.24 -15.13
C TYR A 368 -7.35 7.13 -16.24
N PRO A 369 -7.54 7.81 -17.40
CA PRO A 369 -6.46 8.02 -18.35
C PRO A 369 -5.38 8.94 -17.77
N SER A 370 -4.11 8.59 -18.06
CA SER A 370 -2.95 9.35 -17.57
C SER A 370 -1.79 9.30 -18.55
N VAL A 371 -0.92 10.30 -18.48
CA VAL A 371 0.37 10.32 -19.16
C VAL A 371 1.45 10.48 -18.12
N THR A 372 2.44 9.61 -18.13
CA THR A 372 3.64 9.71 -17.31
C THR A 372 4.83 9.95 -18.22
N VAL A 373 5.62 10.98 -17.94
CA VAL A 373 6.88 11.27 -18.64
C VAL A 373 8.04 11.18 -17.66
N GLN A 374 9.17 10.65 -18.13
CA GLN A 374 10.40 10.53 -17.35
C GLN A 374 11.54 11.23 -18.09
N PRO A 375 11.62 12.58 -18.01
CA PRO A 375 12.61 13.36 -18.73
C PRO A 375 14.05 13.13 -18.27
N LEU A 376 14.22 12.71 -17.00
CA LEU A 376 15.49 12.30 -16.41
C LEU A 376 15.32 10.93 -15.76
N LYS A 377 16.39 10.17 -15.59
CA LYS A 377 16.34 8.84 -14.95
C LYS A 377 15.79 8.87 -13.52
N ASN A 378 16.00 9.98 -12.83
CA ASN A 378 15.63 10.20 -11.43
C ASN A 378 14.48 11.21 -11.25
N PHE A 379 13.80 11.61 -12.32
CA PHE A 379 12.65 12.50 -12.24
C PHE A 379 11.53 12.03 -13.16
N ALA A 380 10.32 11.93 -12.61
CA ALA A 380 9.11 11.61 -13.38
C ALA A 380 7.99 12.58 -13.05
N PHE A 381 7.12 12.77 -14.03
CA PHE A 381 5.93 13.59 -13.90
C PHE A 381 4.73 12.86 -14.49
N ARG A 382 3.60 12.90 -13.77
CA ARG A 382 2.32 12.31 -14.21
C ARG A 382 1.24 13.37 -14.24
N VAL A 383 0.41 13.29 -15.27
CA VAL A 383 -0.86 14.03 -15.37
C VAL A 383 -1.96 13.05 -15.75
N GLY A 384 -3.14 13.25 -15.17
CA GLY A 384 -4.30 12.42 -15.49
C GLY A 384 -5.60 13.02 -14.99
N VAL A 385 -6.71 12.46 -15.44
CA VAL A 385 -8.06 12.82 -14.99
C VAL A 385 -8.81 11.55 -14.67
N ASP A 386 -9.23 11.41 -13.43
CA ASP A 386 -10.03 10.29 -12.97
C ASP A 386 -11.50 10.67 -12.91
N VAL A 387 -12.35 9.97 -13.61
CA VAL A 387 -13.79 10.24 -13.72
C VAL A 387 -14.54 9.15 -12.95
N LEU A 388 -15.43 9.55 -12.02
CA LEU A 388 -16.01 8.67 -11.02
C LEU A 388 -17.54 8.61 -11.04
N TRP A 389 -18.06 7.41 -10.84
CA TRP A 389 -19.50 7.12 -10.69
C TRP A 389 -19.75 6.15 -9.54
N ARG A 390 -20.94 6.20 -8.97
CA ARG A 390 -21.44 5.10 -8.11
C ARG A 390 -21.81 3.88 -8.95
N TYR A 391 -21.41 2.70 -8.52
CA TYR A 391 -21.87 1.44 -9.12
C TYR A 391 -23.38 1.24 -8.92
N SER A 392 -23.89 1.43 -7.71
CA SER A 392 -25.30 1.38 -7.35
C SER A 392 -25.78 2.75 -6.86
N THR A 393 -26.97 3.18 -7.33
CA THR A 393 -27.62 4.40 -6.82
C THR A 393 -28.37 4.18 -5.50
N GLN A 394 -28.32 2.98 -4.94
CA GLN A 394 -28.96 2.62 -3.68
C GLN A 394 -27.95 2.50 -2.52
N ASP A 395 -26.68 2.76 -2.77
CA ASP A 395 -25.60 2.66 -1.78
C ASP A 395 -24.85 3.99 -1.67
N ALA A 396 -24.16 4.18 -0.57
CA ALA A 396 -23.45 5.41 -0.25
C ALA A 396 -22.28 5.72 -1.21
N PHE A 397 -21.82 6.96 -1.13
CA PHE A 397 -20.44 7.33 -1.40
C PHE A 397 -19.62 7.13 -0.11
N TYR A 398 -18.49 6.43 -0.23
CA TYR A 398 -17.65 6.05 0.89
C TYR A 398 -16.32 6.81 0.88
N GLN A 399 -15.94 7.34 2.04
CA GLN A 399 -14.61 7.91 2.28
C GLN A 399 -13.66 6.83 2.86
N PRO A 400 -12.34 6.98 2.73
CA PRO A 400 -11.40 6.13 3.45
C PRO A 400 -11.59 6.20 4.98
N PRO A 401 -11.43 5.11 5.69
CA PRO A 401 -11.08 3.75 5.25
C PRO A 401 -12.27 2.87 4.85
N GLY A 402 -13.41 3.42 4.45
CA GLY A 402 -14.61 2.69 4.05
C GLY A 402 -15.85 3.06 4.88
N VAL A 403 -15.91 4.32 5.33
CA VAL A 403 -17.05 4.86 6.09
C VAL A 403 -18.01 5.58 5.14
N PRO A 404 -19.34 5.35 5.23
CA PRO A 404 -20.32 6.09 4.45
C PRO A 404 -20.24 7.60 4.73
N LEU A 405 -20.07 8.44 3.71
CA LEU A 405 -20.08 9.90 3.81
C LEU A 405 -21.41 10.49 3.36
N VAL A 406 -21.93 10.06 2.21
CA VAL A 406 -23.22 10.49 1.67
C VAL A 406 -24.07 9.26 1.40
N SER A 407 -25.21 9.12 2.08
CA SER A 407 -26.08 7.97 1.95
C SER A 407 -26.66 7.84 0.53
N GLY A 408 -26.81 6.62 0.04
CA GLY A 408 -27.49 6.31 -1.23
C GLY A 408 -28.93 6.77 -1.32
N SER A 409 -29.57 7.04 -0.18
CA SER A 409 -30.91 7.61 -0.12
C SER A 409 -30.99 9.09 -0.45
N ALA A 410 -29.86 9.85 -0.38
CA ALA A 410 -29.82 11.28 -0.59
C ALA A 410 -30.36 11.70 -1.97
N ASN A 411 -29.97 11.00 -3.03
CA ASN A 411 -30.52 11.16 -4.38
C ASN A 411 -30.16 9.96 -5.28
N LYS A 412 -30.72 9.90 -6.49
CA LYS A 412 -30.55 8.78 -7.43
C LYS A 412 -29.53 9.02 -8.54
N LYS A 413 -28.81 10.15 -8.51
CA LYS A 413 -27.78 10.45 -9.50
C LYS A 413 -26.59 9.48 -9.32
N ARG A 414 -25.95 9.12 -10.43
CA ARG A 414 -24.82 8.16 -10.46
C ARG A 414 -23.47 8.83 -10.48
N PHE A 415 -23.34 9.89 -11.26
CA PHE A 415 -22.11 10.61 -11.48
C PHE A 415 -21.66 11.31 -10.20
N LEU A 416 -20.38 11.17 -9.85
CA LEU A 416 -19.78 11.76 -8.66
C LEU A 416 -19.00 13.02 -8.98
N GLY A 417 -18.32 13.03 -10.12
CA GLY A 417 -17.41 14.11 -10.53
C GLY A 417 -16.16 13.58 -11.19
N ALA A 418 -15.17 14.45 -11.30
CA ALA A 418 -13.87 14.13 -11.85
C ALA A 418 -12.75 14.77 -11.04
N GLN A 419 -11.62 14.09 -10.90
CA GLN A 419 -10.43 14.64 -10.26
C GLN A 419 -9.28 14.74 -11.26
N SER A 420 -8.72 15.94 -11.41
CA SER A 420 -7.46 16.16 -12.11
C SER A 420 -6.32 15.89 -11.16
N ASN A 421 -5.28 15.20 -11.63
CA ASN A 421 -4.12 14.84 -10.83
C ASN A 421 -2.84 15.26 -11.54
N LEU A 422 -1.98 15.97 -10.81
CA LEU A 422 -0.59 16.27 -11.18
C LEU A 422 0.32 15.67 -10.10
N GLN A 423 1.31 14.90 -10.50
CA GLN A 423 2.25 14.28 -9.57
C GLN A 423 3.66 14.38 -10.12
N ALA A 424 4.61 14.75 -9.28
CA ALA A 424 6.03 14.78 -9.58
C ALA A 424 6.81 13.99 -8.55
N GLU A 425 7.78 13.22 -8.98
CA GLU A 425 8.70 12.44 -8.15
C GLU A 425 10.13 12.71 -8.60
N TRP A 426 10.97 13.07 -7.66
CA TRP A 426 12.38 13.32 -7.88
C TRP A 426 13.23 12.60 -6.86
N GLN A 427 14.01 11.62 -7.31
CA GLN A 427 15.05 10.98 -6.51
C GLN A 427 16.32 11.83 -6.65
N ALA A 428 16.49 12.81 -5.77
CA ALA A 428 17.60 13.78 -5.84
C ALA A 428 18.97 13.12 -5.63
N THR A 429 19.06 12.19 -4.67
CA THR A 429 20.25 11.36 -4.39
C THR A 429 19.82 9.92 -4.08
N ALA A 430 20.73 9.01 -3.76
CA ALA A 430 20.37 7.69 -3.25
C ALA A 430 19.53 7.76 -1.98
N HIS A 431 19.70 8.80 -1.17
CA HIS A 431 19.04 8.97 0.13
C HIS A 431 17.82 9.89 0.10
N ILE A 432 17.80 10.90 -0.79
CA ILE A 432 16.80 11.97 -0.77
C ILE A 432 15.82 11.79 -1.93
N SER A 433 14.55 11.68 -1.62
CA SER A 433 13.45 11.85 -2.56
C SER A 433 12.64 13.09 -2.22
N VAL A 434 12.14 13.77 -3.25
CA VAL A 434 11.21 14.91 -3.14
C VAL A 434 10.03 14.63 -4.04
N ASN A 435 8.83 14.80 -3.52
CA ASN A 435 7.60 14.49 -4.21
C ASN A 435 6.61 15.64 -4.06
N ALA A 436 5.74 15.81 -5.06
CA ALA A 436 4.66 16.76 -5.02
C ALA A 436 3.42 16.19 -5.72
N ALA A 437 2.25 16.44 -5.16
CA ALA A 437 0.97 16.07 -5.75
C ALA A 437 -0.03 17.21 -5.62
N TYR A 438 -0.74 17.51 -6.71
CA TYR A 438 -1.90 18.40 -6.72
C TYR A 438 -3.10 17.65 -7.29
N VAL A 439 -4.22 17.71 -6.58
CA VAL A 439 -5.48 17.11 -6.99
C VAL A 439 -6.59 18.16 -6.89
N HIS A 440 -7.31 18.35 -7.97
CA HIS A 440 -8.55 19.13 -7.98
C HIS A 440 -9.72 18.22 -8.28
N PHE A 441 -10.66 18.07 -7.33
CA PHE A 441 -11.89 17.32 -7.54
C PHE A 441 -13.04 18.27 -7.83
N LEU A 442 -13.58 18.19 -9.03
CA LEU A 442 -14.80 18.88 -9.45
C LEU A 442 -16.00 18.01 -9.07
N THR A 443 -16.78 18.44 -8.09
CA THR A 443 -18.00 17.76 -7.67
C THR A 443 -19.11 17.92 -8.71
N ALA A 444 -19.85 16.85 -8.92
CA ALA A 444 -20.96 16.87 -9.84
C ALA A 444 -22.05 15.87 -9.41
N GLY A 445 -23.17 15.91 -10.10
CA GLY A 445 -24.21 14.91 -10.02
C GLY A 445 -24.66 14.59 -8.60
N PHE A 446 -24.21 13.44 -8.06
CA PHE A 446 -24.64 12.95 -6.76
C PHE A 446 -24.11 13.79 -5.60
N LEU A 447 -22.82 14.10 -5.62
CA LEU A 447 -22.16 14.85 -4.55
C LEU A 447 -22.64 16.31 -4.55
N GLU A 448 -22.69 16.97 -5.71
CA GLU A 448 -23.22 18.32 -5.85
C GLU A 448 -24.66 18.43 -5.32
N ALA A 449 -25.52 17.48 -5.67
CA ALA A 449 -26.91 17.44 -5.18
C ALA A 449 -27.03 17.16 -3.68
N ALA A 450 -25.99 16.66 -3.04
CA ALA A 450 -25.89 16.48 -1.58
C ALA A 450 -25.29 17.71 -0.87
N GLY A 451 -24.96 18.79 -1.61
CA GLY A 451 -24.36 20.00 -1.06
C GLY A 451 -22.83 19.95 -0.90
N ALA A 452 -22.19 18.98 -1.53
CA ALA A 452 -20.73 18.84 -1.54
C ALA A 452 -20.08 19.98 -2.33
N LYS A 453 -18.88 20.38 -1.91
CA LYS A 453 -18.03 21.40 -2.54
C LYS A 453 -16.84 20.75 -3.24
N ASP A 454 -16.28 21.45 -4.20
CA ASP A 454 -15.03 21.06 -4.84
C ASP A 454 -13.88 20.99 -3.83
N ILE A 455 -12.92 20.14 -4.13
CA ILE A 455 -11.74 19.94 -3.29
C ILE A 455 -10.49 20.34 -4.06
N ASP A 456 -9.62 21.10 -3.40
CA ASP A 456 -8.22 21.27 -3.78
C ASP A 456 -7.33 20.62 -2.75
N PHE A 457 -6.44 19.77 -3.20
CA PHE A 457 -5.43 19.11 -2.38
C PHE A 457 -4.05 19.37 -2.97
N LEU A 458 -3.14 19.85 -2.14
CA LEU A 458 -1.73 19.99 -2.48
C LEU A 458 -0.90 19.32 -1.39
N SER A 459 0.00 18.45 -1.78
CA SER A 459 0.97 17.84 -0.88
C SER A 459 2.37 17.94 -1.46
N VAL A 460 3.34 18.31 -0.62
CA VAL A 460 4.77 18.27 -0.95
C VAL A 460 5.48 17.56 0.19
N TRP A 461 6.30 16.58 -0.15
CA TRP A 461 7.08 15.86 0.88
C TRP A 461 8.47 15.50 0.40
N SER A 462 9.36 15.44 1.37
CA SER A 462 10.70 14.91 1.19
C SER A 462 10.94 13.76 2.16
N SER A 463 11.67 12.74 1.71
CA SER A 463 12.13 11.64 2.55
C SER A 463 13.63 11.53 2.43
N TYR A 464 14.28 11.38 3.59
CA TYR A 464 15.69 11.02 3.70
C TYR A 464 15.79 9.61 4.28
N LYS A 465 16.38 8.70 3.52
CA LYS A 465 16.58 7.30 3.93
C LYS A 465 18.06 7.01 4.08
N PHE A 466 18.41 6.28 5.12
CA PHE A 466 19.80 5.86 5.37
C PHE A 466 19.85 4.45 5.94
#